data_b31a634ef7f6c74640e35e369dd0b626
#
_entry.id   b31a634ef7f6c74640e35e369dd0b626
#
_cell.length_a   1.000
_cell.length_b   1.000
_cell.length_c   1.000
_cell.angle_alpha   90.00
_cell.angle_beta   90.00
_cell.angle_gamma   90.00
#
_symmetry.space_group_name_H-M   'P 1'
#
loop_
_entity.id
_entity.type
_entity.pdbx_description
1 polymer ?
#
loop_
_entity_poly.entity_id
_entity_poly.type
_entity_poly.pdbx_seq_one_letter_code
_entity_poly.pdbx_strand_id
1 'polypeptide(L)'
;MEKRYIGIDLHRNRFTCCIRLENERTYVTEWELEDLGKFVRKLRPTDEIAVEITSNTRLFYDAVGPHVARVVVVNTNQFKVICQSVKKTDPHDARALALYLSKNMLPEVRMKDKEHGQLASLTQTRDTLVKLRTALKNKINNILSARGLNLAKEALSSEKKLDEVLSLPFDEIVRIELRVIVEQIRSLNKSIAELEKTIGEEGSKLEGHTGLSSIKGIGKITGAILLSVIGDVNDFADEGRLASYFGIVPRVSNSNETERSGCIHKRGTKLGRTALVQSALIAANYSPYLKRFYEQVKARRGAGKAIIALARKFLGIIYRTLKNKWVFEDFPNFVLAEAS
;
A
#
# COMPACT_ATOMS: atom_id res chain seq x y z
N MET A 1 13.41 -36.97 4.99
CA MET A 1 13.28 -36.64 3.56
C MET A 1 14.23 -35.51 3.24
N GLU A 2 14.94 -35.58 2.12
CA GLU A 2 15.86 -34.54 1.68
C GLU A 2 15.09 -33.25 1.42
N LYS A 3 15.56 -32.09 1.91
CA LYS A 3 14.95 -30.80 1.79
C LYS A 3 15.12 -30.29 0.36
N ARG A 4 14.06 -29.69 -0.21
CA ARG A 4 14.08 -29.12 -1.55
C ARG A 4 13.84 -27.62 -1.48
N TYR A 5 14.66 -26.85 -2.20
CA TYR A 5 14.51 -25.41 -2.39
C TYR A 5 14.06 -25.15 -3.81
N ILE A 6 12.90 -24.55 -3.96
CA ILE A 6 12.23 -24.41 -5.24
C ILE A 6 12.16 -22.92 -5.61
N GLY A 7 12.79 -22.55 -6.72
CA GLY A 7 12.70 -21.21 -7.28
C GLY A 7 11.70 -21.17 -8.42
N ILE A 8 10.78 -20.21 -8.40
CA ILE A 8 9.72 -20.05 -9.38
C ILE A 8 9.86 -18.69 -10.07
N ASP A 9 10.10 -18.70 -11.36
CA ASP A 9 9.94 -17.55 -12.23
C ASP A 9 8.53 -17.59 -12.83
N LEU A 10 7.67 -16.67 -12.35
CA LEU A 10 6.22 -16.71 -12.60
C LEU A 10 5.81 -15.69 -13.65
N HIS A 11 5.31 -16.16 -14.80
CA HIS A 11 4.76 -15.38 -15.87
C HIS A 11 3.23 -15.42 -15.93
N ARG A 12 2.66 -14.74 -16.92
CA ARG A 12 1.20 -14.61 -17.06
C ARG A 12 0.49 -15.95 -17.25
N ASN A 13 1.01 -16.81 -18.10
CA ASN A 13 0.36 -18.06 -18.50
C ASN A 13 1.19 -19.30 -18.16
N ARG A 14 2.45 -19.15 -17.77
CA ARG A 14 3.39 -20.23 -17.47
C ARG A 14 4.32 -19.84 -16.32
N PHE A 15 5.03 -20.83 -15.80
CA PHE A 15 6.11 -20.60 -14.85
C PHE A 15 7.23 -21.59 -15.03
N THR A 16 8.46 -21.12 -14.79
CA THR A 16 9.66 -21.95 -14.76
C THR A 16 9.98 -22.31 -13.33
N CYS A 17 10.12 -23.59 -13.06
CA CYS A 17 10.42 -24.16 -11.74
C CYS A 17 11.83 -24.72 -11.73
N CYS A 18 12.65 -24.30 -10.78
CA CYS A 18 13.93 -24.91 -10.47
C CYS A 18 13.88 -25.56 -9.09
N ILE A 19 14.07 -26.86 -9.02
CA ILE A 19 14.21 -27.62 -7.76
C ILE A 19 15.70 -27.78 -7.49
N ARG A 20 16.21 -27.26 -6.35
CA ARG A 20 17.55 -27.43 -5.84
C ARG A 20 17.53 -28.37 -4.62
N LEU A 21 18.34 -29.42 -4.66
CA LEU A 21 18.51 -30.34 -3.56
C LEU A 21 19.65 -29.89 -2.63
N GLU A 22 19.75 -30.48 -1.43
CA GLU A 22 20.83 -30.20 -0.48
C GLU A 22 22.22 -30.53 -1.06
N ASN A 23 22.31 -31.55 -1.92
CA ASN A 23 23.52 -31.91 -2.62
C ASN A 23 23.86 -31.03 -3.84
N GLU A 24 23.21 -29.86 -3.92
CA GLU A 24 23.38 -28.85 -4.96
C GLU A 24 22.89 -29.22 -6.38
N ARG A 25 22.41 -30.44 -6.60
CA ARG A 25 21.80 -30.80 -7.89
C ARG A 25 20.54 -29.96 -8.16
N THR A 26 20.37 -29.57 -9.41
CA THR A 26 19.22 -28.74 -9.84
C THR A 26 18.49 -29.40 -11.00
N TYR A 27 17.16 -29.31 -10.95
CA TYR A 27 16.26 -29.77 -12.01
C TYR A 27 15.38 -28.60 -12.40
N VAL A 28 15.31 -28.31 -13.69
CA VAL A 28 14.47 -27.23 -14.22
C VAL A 28 13.35 -27.82 -15.05
N THR A 29 12.13 -27.35 -14.83
CA THR A 29 10.93 -27.76 -15.56
C THR A 29 10.08 -26.54 -15.84
N GLU A 30 9.38 -26.57 -16.97
CA GLU A 30 8.40 -25.56 -17.32
C GLU A 30 6.99 -26.09 -17.12
N TRP A 31 6.08 -25.23 -16.73
CA TRP A 31 4.69 -25.55 -16.43
C TRP A 31 3.77 -24.47 -17.00
N GLU A 32 2.64 -24.88 -17.56
CA GLU A 32 1.56 -23.95 -17.82
C GLU A 32 0.84 -23.59 -16.50
N LEU A 33 0.38 -22.36 -16.36
CA LEU A 33 -0.32 -21.93 -15.15
C LEU A 33 -1.63 -22.70 -14.93
N GLU A 34 -2.27 -23.19 -16.01
CA GLU A 34 -3.44 -24.06 -15.96
C GLU A 34 -3.13 -25.40 -15.29
N ASP A 35 -1.88 -25.85 -15.35
CA ASP A 35 -1.41 -27.09 -14.72
C ASP A 35 -0.95 -26.91 -13.24
N LEU A 36 -1.19 -25.74 -12.65
CA LEU A 36 -0.79 -25.44 -11.26
C LEU A 36 -1.27 -26.53 -10.28
N GLY A 37 -2.49 -27.05 -10.46
CA GLY A 37 -3.01 -28.15 -9.64
C GLY A 37 -2.24 -29.47 -9.78
N LYS A 38 -1.65 -29.75 -10.97
CA LYS A 38 -0.78 -30.93 -11.17
C LYS A 38 0.60 -30.69 -10.52
N PHE A 39 1.10 -29.47 -10.57
CA PHE A 39 2.36 -29.08 -9.92
C PHE A 39 2.23 -29.20 -8.40
N VAL A 40 1.17 -28.68 -7.80
CA VAL A 40 0.89 -28.75 -6.35
C VAL A 40 0.93 -30.20 -5.82
N ARG A 41 0.39 -31.16 -6.58
CA ARG A 41 0.42 -32.60 -6.19
C ARG A 41 1.81 -33.21 -6.12
N LYS A 42 2.85 -32.56 -6.70
CA LYS A 42 4.25 -33.00 -6.64
C LYS A 42 5.05 -32.35 -5.50
N LEU A 43 4.45 -31.39 -4.81
CA LEU A 43 5.06 -30.70 -3.67
C LEU A 43 5.09 -31.62 -2.43
N ARG A 44 6.02 -31.31 -1.54
CA ARG A 44 6.21 -32.00 -0.26
C ARG A 44 6.05 -31.01 0.90
N PRO A 45 5.54 -31.42 2.04
CA PRO A 45 5.43 -30.56 3.23
C PRO A 45 6.75 -29.96 3.70
N THR A 46 7.88 -30.53 3.30
CA THR A 46 9.24 -30.08 3.64
C THR A 46 9.84 -29.09 2.62
N ASP A 47 9.14 -28.84 1.50
CA ASP A 47 9.64 -27.93 0.46
C ASP A 47 9.59 -26.47 0.91
N GLU A 48 10.58 -25.70 0.49
CA GLU A 48 10.54 -24.24 0.55
C GLU A 48 10.50 -23.68 -0.87
N ILE A 49 9.60 -22.71 -1.11
CA ILE A 49 9.40 -22.11 -2.43
C ILE A 49 9.75 -20.62 -2.38
N ALA A 50 10.51 -20.14 -3.37
CA ALA A 50 10.67 -18.71 -3.65
C ALA A 50 9.99 -18.36 -4.96
N VAL A 51 9.20 -17.30 -4.98
CA VAL A 51 8.50 -16.81 -6.17
C VAL A 51 8.62 -15.28 -6.27
N GLU A 52 8.81 -14.77 -7.47
CA GLU A 52 8.81 -13.32 -7.70
C GLU A 52 7.42 -12.70 -7.57
N ILE A 53 7.39 -11.41 -7.16
CA ILE A 53 6.14 -10.66 -7.11
C ILE A 53 5.69 -10.24 -8.52
N THR A 54 4.60 -10.85 -8.98
CA THR A 54 3.94 -10.57 -10.26
C THR A 54 2.43 -10.43 -10.06
N SER A 55 1.66 -10.22 -11.12
CA SER A 55 0.19 -10.18 -11.06
C SER A 55 -0.44 -11.48 -10.56
N ASN A 56 0.20 -12.62 -10.82
CA ASN A 56 -0.31 -13.96 -10.51
C ASN A 56 0.21 -14.51 -9.18
N THR A 57 1.09 -13.79 -8.49
CA THR A 57 1.74 -14.26 -7.27
C THR A 57 0.72 -14.66 -6.20
N ARG A 58 -0.38 -13.93 -6.06
CA ARG A 58 -1.43 -14.26 -5.08
C ARG A 58 -2.07 -15.61 -5.38
N LEU A 59 -2.47 -15.86 -6.62
CA LEU A 59 -3.03 -17.14 -7.05
C LEU A 59 -2.06 -18.28 -6.77
N PHE A 60 -0.79 -18.10 -7.12
CA PHE A 60 0.25 -19.11 -6.92
C PHE A 60 0.48 -19.36 -5.42
N TYR A 61 0.64 -18.30 -4.63
CA TYR A 61 0.86 -18.36 -3.18
C TYR A 61 -0.26 -19.12 -2.46
N ASP A 62 -1.52 -18.78 -2.75
CA ASP A 62 -2.69 -19.42 -2.12
C ASP A 62 -2.80 -20.91 -2.51
N ALA A 63 -2.40 -21.26 -3.74
CA ALA A 63 -2.44 -22.65 -4.21
C ALA A 63 -1.33 -23.53 -3.58
N VAL A 64 -0.11 -23.00 -3.44
CA VAL A 64 1.04 -23.81 -2.98
C VAL A 64 1.23 -23.76 -1.46
N GLY A 65 0.86 -22.64 -0.81
CA GLY A 65 1.12 -22.41 0.61
C GLY A 65 0.69 -23.53 1.55
N PRO A 66 -0.52 -24.12 1.39
CA PRO A 66 -0.98 -25.23 2.25
C PRO A 66 -0.18 -26.53 2.12
N HIS A 67 0.67 -26.66 1.09
CA HIS A 67 1.34 -27.91 0.71
C HIS A 67 2.84 -27.94 0.97
N VAL A 68 3.41 -26.83 1.49
CA VAL A 68 4.86 -26.65 1.65
C VAL A 68 5.19 -26.06 3.03
N ALA A 69 6.45 -26.16 3.43
CA ALA A 69 6.92 -25.62 4.71
C ALA A 69 6.93 -24.07 4.71
N ARG A 70 7.27 -23.45 3.58
CA ARG A 70 7.39 -21.99 3.46
C ARG A 70 7.27 -21.54 2.02
N VAL A 71 6.61 -20.39 1.81
CA VAL A 71 6.62 -19.66 0.54
C VAL A 71 7.20 -18.27 0.77
N VAL A 72 8.32 -17.96 0.12
CA VAL A 72 8.99 -16.66 0.15
C VAL A 72 8.64 -15.89 -1.13
N VAL A 73 7.88 -14.82 -0.99
CA VAL A 73 7.62 -13.90 -2.10
C VAL A 73 8.74 -12.86 -2.15
N VAL A 74 9.40 -12.74 -3.30
CA VAL A 74 10.63 -11.96 -3.45
C VAL A 74 10.35 -10.59 -4.07
N ASN A 75 10.90 -9.54 -3.44
CA ASN A 75 10.87 -8.19 -3.99
C ASN A 75 12.00 -8.03 -5.01
N THR A 76 11.67 -8.12 -6.29
CA THR A 76 12.60 -7.97 -7.42
C THR A 76 13.36 -6.64 -7.41
N ASN A 77 12.72 -5.55 -6.99
CA ASN A 77 13.39 -4.24 -6.87
C ASN A 77 14.50 -4.20 -5.81
N GLN A 78 14.47 -5.10 -4.84
CA GLN A 78 15.52 -5.24 -3.82
C GLN A 78 16.50 -6.37 -4.15
N PHE A 79 16.06 -7.35 -4.92
CA PHE A 79 16.87 -8.48 -5.36
C PHE A 79 17.51 -8.21 -6.72
N LYS A 80 18.51 -7.32 -6.71
CA LYS A 80 19.17 -6.85 -7.93
C LYS A 80 19.98 -7.92 -8.68
N VAL A 81 20.29 -9.02 -8.04
CA VAL A 81 21.04 -10.14 -8.66
C VAL A 81 20.34 -10.67 -9.91
N ILE A 82 19.01 -10.80 -9.87
CA ILE A 82 18.21 -11.20 -11.05
C ILE A 82 18.11 -10.04 -12.05
N CYS A 83 17.80 -8.82 -11.59
CA CYS A 83 17.56 -7.68 -12.46
C CYS A 83 18.81 -7.18 -13.23
N GLN A 84 20.00 -7.45 -12.70
CA GLN A 84 21.28 -6.98 -13.25
C GLN A 84 22.09 -8.09 -13.93
N SER A 85 21.57 -9.31 -14.02
CA SER A 85 22.24 -10.41 -14.71
C SER A 85 22.32 -10.11 -16.21
N VAL A 86 23.51 -10.30 -16.78
CA VAL A 86 23.76 -10.19 -18.25
C VAL A 86 23.03 -11.29 -19.01
N LYS A 87 22.78 -12.45 -18.37
CA LYS A 87 22.02 -13.58 -18.93
C LYS A 87 20.66 -13.65 -18.25
N LYS A 88 19.70 -12.90 -18.75
CA LYS A 88 18.33 -12.94 -18.27
C LYS A 88 17.52 -13.98 -19.04
N THR A 89 17.31 -15.15 -18.46
CA THR A 89 16.46 -16.22 -18.98
C THR A 89 15.67 -16.84 -17.83
N ASP A 90 14.43 -17.25 -18.10
CA ASP A 90 13.53 -17.83 -17.09
C ASP A 90 14.20 -18.99 -16.28
N PRO A 91 14.94 -19.95 -16.92
CA PRO A 91 15.69 -20.96 -16.16
C PRO A 91 16.80 -20.41 -15.26
N HIS A 92 17.44 -19.32 -15.65
CA HIS A 92 18.49 -18.69 -14.84
C HIS A 92 17.92 -18.01 -13.61
N ASP A 93 16.82 -17.30 -13.80
CA ASP A 93 16.13 -16.55 -12.72
C ASP A 93 15.53 -17.53 -11.70
N ALA A 94 14.91 -18.64 -12.15
CA ALA A 94 14.43 -19.70 -11.27
C ALA A 94 15.57 -20.39 -10.50
N ARG A 95 16.74 -20.64 -11.12
CA ARG A 95 17.94 -21.18 -10.43
C ARG A 95 18.47 -20.21 -9.36
N ALA A 96 18.53 -18.93 -9.69
CA ALA A 96 18.99 -17.91 -8.76
C ALA A 96 18.05 -17.84 -7.53
N LEU A 97 16.73 -17.84 -7.73
CA LEU A 97 15.76 -17.89 -6.64
C LEU A 97 15.96 -19.11 -5.74
N ALA A 98 16.10 -20.32 -6.32
CA ALA A 98 16.33 -21.54 -5.55
C ALA A 98 17.65 -21.50 -4.76
N LEU A 99 18.72 -20.98 -5.37
CA LEU A 99 20.03 -20.82 -4.73
C LEU A 99 19.97 -19.87 -3.53
N TYR A 100 19.43 -18.65 -3.73
CA TYR A 100 19.38 -17.66 -2.64
C TYR A 100 18.36 -18.02 -1.57
N LEU A 101 17.31 -18.77 -1.91
CA LEU A 101 16.40 -19.38 -0.94
C LEU A 101 17.17 -20.36 -0.02
N SER A 102 17.96 -21.26 -0.60
CA SER A 102 18.76 -22.23 0.17
C SER A 102 19.79 -21.58 1.11
N LYS A 103 20.19 -20.34 0.83
CA LYS A 103 21.09 -19.53 1.67
C LYS A 103 20.37 -18.57 2.60
N ASN A 104 19.02 -18.56 2.59
CA ASN A 104 18.16 -17.62 3.34
C ASN A 104 18.52 -16.14 3.11
N MET A 105 18.84 -15.78 1.86
CA MET A 105 19.32 -14.44 1.48
C MET A 105 18.32 -13.66 0.59
N LEU A 106 17.08 -14.10 0.51
CA LEU A 106 16.06 -13.43 -0.31
C LEU A 106 15.40 -12.27 0.46
N PRO A 107 15.20 -11.10 -0.19
CA PRO A 107 14.42 -10.01 0.38
C PRO A 107 12.93 -10.35 0.29
N GLU A 108 12.38 -10.85 1.37
CA GLU A 108 11.00 -11.30 1.45
C GLU A 108 10.00 -10.14 1.45
N VAL A 109 8.94 -10.26 0.64
CA VAL A 109 7.75 -9.43 0.69
C VAL A 109 6.70 -10.14 1.52
N ARG A 110 6.19 -9.44 2.50
CA ARG A 110 5.09 -9.93 3.30
C ARG A 110 3.80 -10.05 2.48
N MET A 111 3.23 -11.24 2.44
CA MET A 111 1.90 -11.47 1.89
C MET A 111 0.85 -11.22 2.97
N LYS A 112 -0.12 -10.38 2.65
CA LYS A 112 -1.27 -10.14 3.53
C LYS A 112 -2.24 -11.33 3.46
N ASP A 113 -3.01 -11.53 4.52
CA ASP A 113 -4.15 -12.44 4.45
C ASP A 113 -5.16 -12.00 3.38
N LYS A 114 -6.17 -12.83 3.16
CA LYS A 114 -7.16 -12.62 2.08
C LYS A 114 -7.99 -11.35 2.31
N GLU A 115 -8.41 -11.10 3.54
CA GLU A 115 -9.30 -9.98 3.88
C GLU A 115 -8.59 -8.63 3.73
N HIS A 116 -7.40 -8.49 4.32
CA HIS A 116 -6.57 -7.29 4.14
C HIS A 116 -6.13 -7.11 2.68
N GLY A 117 -5.90 -8.19 1.95
CA GLY A 117 -5.56 -8.14 0.52
C GLY A 117 -6.71 -7.63 -0.34
N GLN A 118 -7.94 -8.11 -0.11
CA GLN A 118 -9.14 -7.64 -0.80
C GLN A 118 -9.43 -6.18 -0.49
N LEU A 119 -9.37 -5.80 0.79
CA LEU A 119 -9.57 -4.42 1.21
C LEU A 119 -8.50 -3.49 0.59
N ALA A 120 -7.23 -3.93 0.51
CA ALA A 120 -6.18 -3.18 -0.15
C ALA A 120 -6.47 -2.96 -1.64
N SER A 121 -7.03 -3.95 -2.34
CA SER A 121 -7.46 -3.82 -3.73
C SER A 121 -8.58 -2.79 -3.89
N LEU A 122 -9.62 -2.86 -3.06
CA LEU A 122 -10.73 -1.89 -3.07
C LEU A 122 -10.25 -0.47 -2.80
N THR A 123 -9.39 -0.27 -1.80
CA THR A 123 -8.85 1.05 -1.46
C THR A 123 -7.97 1.62 -2.58
N GLN A 124 -7.22 0.77 -3.28
CA GLN A 124 -6.41 1.18 -4.43
C GLN A 124 -7.27 1.54 -5.64
N THR A 125 -8.35 0.80 -5.91
CA THR A 125 -9.33 1.13 -6.95
C THR A 125 -9.98 2.47 -6.66
N ARG A 126 -10.44 2.67 -5.43
CA ARG A 126 -11.01 3.96 -4.98
C ARG A 126 -10.02 5.11 -5.18
N ASP A 127 -8.75 4.96 -4.81
CA ASP A 127 -7.70 5.98 -5.01
C ASP A 127 -7.50 6.31 -6.50
N THR A 128 -7.57 5.30 -7.36
CA THR A 128 -7.49 5.48 -8.82
C THR A 128 -8.66 6.31 -9.35
N LEU A 129 -9.91 5.98 -8.95
CA LEU A 129 -11.09 6.73 -9.37
C LEU A 129 -11.07 8.18 -8.86
N VAL A 130 -10.60 8.41 -7.63
CA VAL A 130 -10.43 9.78 -7.09
C VAL A 130 -9.41 10.59 -7.90
N LYS A 131 -8.31 9.97 -8.33
CA LYS A 131 -7.31 10.64 -9.20
C LYS A 131 -7.89 10.98 -10.58
N LEU A 132 -8.64 10.06 -11.18
CA LEU A 132 -9.33 10.33 -12.46
C LEU A 132 -10.32 11.47 -12.33
N ARG A 133 -11.15 11.48 -11.29
CA ARG A 133 -12.06 12.58 -10.98
C ARG A 133 -11.33 13.92 -10.83
N THR A 134 -10.20 13.92 -10.11
CA THR A 134 -9.39 15.13 -9.94
C THR A 134 -8.80 15.62 -11.25
N ALA A 135 -8.35 14.72 -12.11
CA ALA A 135 -7.86 15.09 -13.45
C ALA A 135 -8.94 15.73 -14.31
N LEU A 136 -10.18 15.20 -14.28
CA LEU A 136 -11.32 15.76 -14.98
C LEU A 136 -11.73 17.14 -14.43
N LYS A 137 -11.74 17.33 -13.11
CA LYS A 137 -11.98 18.64 -12.49
C LYS A 137 -10.91 19.66 -12.92
N ASN A 138 -9.65 19.27 -12.97
CA ASN A 138 -8.56 20.12 -13.46
C ASN A 138 -8.75 20.46 -14.95
N LYS A 139 -9.25 19.53 -15.77
CA LYS A 139 -9.56 19.80 -17.18
C LYS A 139 -10.66 20.86 -17.33
N ILE A 140 -11.74 20.78 -16.53
CA ILE A 140 -12.77 21.85 -16.48
C ILE A 140 -12.12 23.19 -16.10
N ASN A 141 -11.34 23.24 -15.03
CA ASN A 141 -10.67 24.46 -14.60
C ASN A 141 -9.81 25.07 -15.72
N ASN A 142 -9.06 24.24 -16.46
CA ASN A 142 -8.24 24.72 -17.59
C ASN A 142 -9.11 25.29 -18.72
N ILE A 143 -10.24 24.65 -19.06
CA ILE A 143 -11.17 25.13 -20.08
C ILE A 143 -11.76 26.51 -19.69
N LEU A 144 -12.13 26.68 -18.42
CA LEU A 144 -12.69 27.91 -17.90
C LEU A 144 -11.61 29.00 -17.80
N SER A 145 -10.43 28.69 -17.28
CA SER A 145 -9.33 29.66 -17.16
C SER A 145 -8.87 30.19 -18.51
N ALA A 146 -8.85 29.35 -19.55
CA ALA A 146 -8.57 29.80 -20.92
C ALA A 146 -9.57 30.82 -21.47
N ARG A 147 -10.71 30.99 -20.79
CA ARG A 147 -11.79 31.94 -21.12
C ARG A 147 -11.96 33.04 -20.07
N GLY A 148 -10.95 33.21 -19.20
CA GLY A 148 -10.96 34.25 -18.17
C GLY A 148 -11.83 33.95 -16.95
N LEU A 149 -12.37 32.71 -16.83
CA LEU A 149 -13.22 32.30 -15.71
C LEU A 149 -12.41 31.44 -14.73
N ASN A 150 -12.33 31.88 -13.47
CA ASN A 150 -11.63 31.13 -12.42
C ASN A 150 -12.63 30.68 -11.35
N LEU A 151 -12.61 29.40 -11.02
CA LEU A 151 -13.40 28.84 -9.94
C LEU A 151 -12.60 28.81 -8.64
N ALA A 152 -13.30 28.96 -7.52
CA ALA A 152 -12.73 28.74 -6.20
C ALA A 152 -12.26 27.26 -6.06
N LYS A 153 -11.23 27.05 -5.25
CA LYS A 153 -10.77 25.71 -4.91
C LYS A 153 -11.94 24.89 -4.37
N GLU A 154 -12.04 23.64 -4.78
CA GLU A 154 -13.11 22.69 -4.39
C GLU A 154 -14.52 23.02 -4.96
N ALA A 155 -14.71 24.09 -5.73
CA ALA A 155 -16.03 24.46 -6.27
C ALA A 155 -16.69 23.30 -7.03
N LEU A 156 -15.94 22.58 -7.87
CA LEU A 156 -16.44 21.43 -8.64
C LEU A 156 -16.72 20.16 -7.78
N SER A 157 -16.79 20.29 -6.46
CA SER A 157 -17.24 19.22 -5.57
C SER A 157 -18.75 19.28 -5.30
N SER A 158 -19.41 20.38 -5.67
CA SER A 158 -20.85 20.58 -5.54
C SER A 158 -21.57 20.32 -6.87
N GLU A 159 -22.67 19.56 -6.85
CA GLU A 159 -23.53 19.35 -8.03
C GLU A 159 -24.07 20.66 -8.59
N LYS A 160 -24.50 21.56 -7.71
CA LYS A 160 -24.95 22.89 -8.11
C LYS A 160 -23.91 23.62 -8.96
N LYS A 161 -22.62 23.50 -8.59
CA LYS A 161 -21.54 24.17 -9.33
C LYS A 161 -21.23 23.49 -10.67
N LEU A 162 -21.41 22.17 -10.75
CA LEU A 162 -21.32 21.43 -12.02
C LEU A 162 -22.45 21.89 -12.98
N ASP A 163 -23.69 22.09 -12.49
CA ASP A 163 -24.80 22.58 -13.27
C ASP A 163 -24.58 24.04 -13.72
N GLU A 164 -24.05 24.91 -12.84
CA GLU A 164 -23.68 26.28 -13.21
C GLU A 164 -22.63 26.30 -14.34
N VAL A 165 -21.65 25.41 -14.31
CA VAL A 165 -20.64 25.31 -15.38
C VAL A 165 -21.26 24.90 -16.71
N LEU A 166 -22.28 24.03 -16.71
CA LEU A 166 -23.00 23.62 -17.92
C LEU A 166 -23.92 24.72 -18.48
N SER A 167 -24.36 25.65 -17.64
CA SER A 167 -25.21 26.76 -18.04
C SER A 167 -24.45 27.97 -18.59
N LEU A 168 -23.11 27.94 -18.56
CA LEU A 168 -22.30 29.05 -19.08
C LEU A 168 -22.48 29.24 -20.60
N PRO A 169 -22.50 30.49 -21.10
CA PRO A 169 -22.79 30.80 -22.50
C PRO A 169 -21.58 30.56 -23.41
N PHE A 170 -21.19 29.33 -23.54
CA PHE A 170 -20.11 28.88 -24.43
C PHE A 170 -20.65 28.40 -25.78
N ASP A 171 -19.78 28.34 -26.78
CA ASP A 171 -20.08 27.73 -28.06
C ASP A 171 -20.40 26.21 -27.91
N GLU A 172 -21.02 25.66 -28.96
CA GLU A 172 -21.53 24.28 -28.92
C GLU A 172 -20.41 23.25 -28.66
N ILE A 173 -19.22 23.47 -29.21
CA ILE A 173 -18.07 22.52 -29.04
C ILE A 173 -17.66 22.45 -27.58
N VAL A 174 -17.51 23.61 -26.94
CA VAL A 174 -17.14 23.68 -25.50
C VAL A 174 -18.24 23.14 -24.60
N ARG A 175 -19.53 23.41 -24.95
CA ARG A 175 -20.65 22.82 -24.20
C ARG A 175 -20.66 21.31 -24.26
N ILE A 176 -20.41 20.71 -25.42
CA ILE A 176 -20.28 19.24 -25.56
C ILE A 176 -19.13 18.73 -24.72
N GLU A 177 -17.92 19.35 -24.81
CA GLU A 177 -16.75 18.96 -24.03
C GLU A 177 -17.04 18.99 -22.52
N LEU A 178 -17.60 20.08 -22.00
CA LEU A 178 -17.95 20.24 -20.59
C LEU A 178 -19.01 19.24 -20.14
N ARG A 179 -20.05 19.00 -20.95
CA ARG A 179 -21.11 18.03 -20.64
C ARG A 179 -20.54 16.62 -20.47
N VAL A 180 -19.72 16.15 -21.41
CA VAL A 180 -19.10 14.83 -21.35
C VAL A 180 -18.23 14.69 -20.10
N ILE A 181 -17.42 15.71 -19.77
CA ILE A 181 -16.56 15.67 -18.59
C ILE A 181 -17.40 15.66 -17.29
N VAL A 182 -18.45 16.47 -17.20
CA VAL A 182 -19.32 16.54 -16.02
C VAL A 182 -20.06 15.23 -15.81
N GLU A 183 -20.57 14.59 -16.87
CA GLU A 183 -21.20 13.26 -16.80
C GLU A 183 -20.22 12.20 -16.26
N GLN A 184 -18.97 12.21 -16.71
CA GLN A 184 -17.94 11.32 -16.18
C GLN A 184 -17.62 11.59 -14.70
N ILE A 185 -17.55 12.85 -14.29
CA ILE A 185 -17.36 13.21 -12.87
C ILE A 185 -18.52 12.67 -12.02
N ARG A 186 -19.77 12.79 -12.48
CA ARG A 186 -20.95 12.25 -11.78
C ARG A 186 -20.90 10.73 -11.66
N SER A 187 -20.56 10.04 -12.74
CA SER A 187 -20.37 8.59 -12.73
C SER A 187 -19.29 8.16 -11.74
N LEU A 188 -18.14 8.84 -11.76
CA LEU A 188 -17.05 8.60 -10.81
C LEU A 188 -17.46 8.85 -9.35
N ASN A 189 -18.23 9.93 -9.09
CA ASN A 189 -18.75 10.21 -7.74
C ASN A 189 -19.60 9.05 -7.22
N LYS A 190 -20.51 8.51 -8.06
CA LYS A 190 -21.35 7.36 -7.70
C LYS A 190 -20.50 6.11 -7.41
N SER A 191 -19.57 5.78 -8.28
CA SER A 191 -18.70 4.61 -8.10
C SER A 191 -17.77 4.74 -6.87
N ILE A 192 -17.25 5.95 -6.60
CA ILE A 192 -16.44 6.21 -5.41
C ILE A 192 -17.29 6.02 -4.15
N ALA A 193 -18.53 6.54 -4.12
CA ALA A 193 -19.41 6.40 -2.97
C ALA A 193 -19.75 4.91 -2.68
N GLU A 194 -19.98 4.12 -3.73
CA GLU A 194 -20.23 2.68 -3.61
C GLU A 194 -19.00 1.95 -3.01
N LEU A 195 -17.80 2.24 -3.54
CA LEU A 195 -16.57 1.68 -2.98
C LEU A 195 -16.33 2.11 -1.53
N GLU A 196 -16.57 3.38 -1.20
CA GLU A 196 -16.40 3.89 0.17
C GLU A 196 -17.36 3.20 1.15
N LYS A 197 -18.60 2.94 0.74
CA LYS A 197 -19.55 2.15 1.53
C LYS A 197 -19.00 0.76 1.82
N THR A 198 -18.61 0.02 0.78
CA THR A 198 -18.05 -1.34 0.90
C THR A 198 -16.75 -1.35 1.72
N ILE A 199 -15.84 -0.39 1.49
CA ILE A 199 -14.59 -0.25 2.26
C ILE A 199 -14.90 0.00 3.74
N GLY A 200 -15.91 0.83 4.05
CA GLY A 200 -16.33 1.09 5.43
C GLY A 200 -16.93 -0.13 6.11
N GLU A 201 -17.75 -0.89 5.40
CA GLU A 201 -18.38 -2.12 5.90
C GLU A 201 -17.34 -3.23 6.13
N GLU A 202 -16.53 -3.54 5.13
CA GLU A 202 -15.48 -4.58 5.25
C GLU A 202 -14.37 -4.17 6.22
N GLY A 203 -13.96 -2.90 6.19
CA GLY A 203 -12.97 -2.38 7.12
C GLY A 203 -13.41 -2.46 8.58
N SER A 204 -14.70 -2.24 8.87
CA SER A 204 -15.24 -2.30 10.24
C SER A 204 -15.22 -3.71 10.85
N LYS A 205 -15.14 -4.74 10.01
CA LYS A 205 -15.04 -6.15 10.47
C LYS A 205 -13.62 -6.53 10.88
N LEU A 206 -12.62 -5.77 10.44
CA LEU A 206 -11.22 -6.08 10.74
C LEU A 206 -10.88 -5.74 12.19
N GLU A 207 -10.10 -6.61 12.81
CA GLU A 207 -9.55 -6.37 14.15
C GLU A 207 -8.74 -5.06 14.17
N GLY A 208 -8.93 -4.25 15.21
CA GLY A 208 -8.27 -2.97 15.39
C GLY A 208 -8.97 -1.78 14.72
N HIS A 209 -10.00 -1.97 13.88
CA HIS A 209 -10.70 -0.87 13.23
C HIS A 209 -11.37 0.08 14.24
N THR A 210 -12.04 -0.47 15.25
CA THR A 210 -12.67 0.31 16.33
C THR A 210 -11.63 1.14 17.06
N GLY A 211 -10.49 0.53 17.43
CA GLY A 211 -9.39 1.23 18.09
C GLY A 211 -8.83 2.37 17.24
N LEU A 212 -8.58 2.13 15.93
CA LEU A 212 -8.13 3.20 15.04
C LEU A 212 -9.16 4.30 14.86
N SER A 213 -10.44 3.95 14.71
CA SER A 213 -11.52 4.92 14.51
C SER A 213 -11.82 5.75 15.77
N SER A 214 -11.40 5.31 16.96
CA SER A 214 -11.47 6.08 18.20
C SER A 214 -10.42 7.21 18.26
N ILE A 215 -9.38 7.13 17.44
CA ILE A 215 -8.35 8.17 17.35
C ILE A 215 -8.90 9.36 16.55
N LYS A 216 -9.01 10.53 17.16
CA LYS A 216 -9.42 11.76 16.46
C LYS A 216 -8.48 12.04 15.27
N GLY A 217 -9.05 12.16 14.09
CA GLY A 217 -8.30 12.31 12.83
C GLY A 217 -8.28 11.05 11.96
N ILE A 218 -8.75 9.91 12.47
CA ILE A 218 -8.93 8.69 11.71
C ILE A 218 -10.43 8.41 11.59
N GLY A 219 -11.00 8.64 10.40
CA GLY A 219 -12.39 8.24 10.08
C GLY A 219 -12.45 6.77 9.62
N LYS A 220 -13.67 6.22 9.51
CA LYS A 220 -13.91 4.81 9.13
C LYS A 220 -13.12 4.38 7.89
N ILE A 221 -13.21 5.14 6.80
CA ILE A 221 -12.50 4.83 5.55
C ILE A 221 -10.98 4.91 5.73
N THR A 222 -10.49 5.91 6.47
CA THR A 222 -9.06 6.07 6.70
C THR A 222 -8.53 4.94 7.60
N GLY A 223 -9.29 4.52 8.61
CA GLY A 223 -8.98 3.34 9.42
C GLY A 223 -8.86 2.08 8.58
N ALA A 224 -9.83 1.85 7.68
CA ALA A 224 -9.81 0.74 6.73
C ALA A 224 -8.58 0.79 5.79
N ILE A 225 -8.23 1.98 5.25
CA ILE A 225 -7.02 2.15 4.44
C ILE A 225 -5.76 1.82 5.25
N LEU A 226 -5.64 2.33 6.47
CA LEU A 226 -4.47 2.07 7.31
C LEU A 226 -4.34 0.58 7.65
N LEU A 227 -5.44 -0.09 8.03
CA LEU A 227 -5.45 -1.54 8.27
C LEU A 227 -5.12 -2.32 7.00
N SER A 228 -5.69 -1.96 5.86
CA SER A 228 -5.37 -2.62 4.59
C SER A 228 -3.89 -2.52 4.23
N VAL A 229 -3.20 -1.46 4.67
CA VAL A 229 -1.75 -1.28 4.48
C VAL A 229 -0.95 -2.04 5.53
N ILE A 230 -1.33 -1.92 6.80
CA ILE A 230 -0.62 -2.55 7.92
C ILE A 230 -0.80 -4.06 7.89
N GLY A 231 -2.05 -4.57 7.69
CA GLY A 231 -2.41 -5.96 7.91
C GLY A 231 -2.23 -6.33 9.39
N ASP A 232 -1.60 -7.45 9.69
CA ASP A 232 -1.29 -7.83 11.07
C ASP A 232 -0.15 -6.97 11.63
N VAL A 233 -0.41 -6.25 12.71
CA VAL A 233 0.59 -5.42 13.40
C VAL A 233 1.70 -6.26 14.05
N ASN A 234 1.42 -7.54 14.32
CA ASN A 234 2.37 -8.46 14.95
C ASN A 234 3.55 -8.83 14.04
N ASP A 235 3.40 -8.64 12.73
CA ASP A 235 4.49 -8.83 11.77
C ASP A 235 5.60 -7.76 11.88
N PHE A 236 5.36 -6.70 12.64
CA PHE A 236 6.34 -5.64 12.87
C PHE A 236 6.91 -5.75 14.29
N ALA A 237 8.21 -5.97 14.40
CA ALA A 237 8.89 -6.07 15.69
C ALA A 237 8.75 -4.80 16.54
N ASP A 238 8.74 -3.63 15.89
CA ASP A 238 8.64 -2.33 16.52
C ASP A 238 8.02 -1.26 15.60
N GLU A 239 7.72 -0.08 16.17
CA GLU A 239 7.17 1.06 15.44
C GLU A 239 8.14 1.62 14.37
N GLY A 240 9.44 1.41 14.52
CA GLY A 240 10.45 1.83 13.54
C GLY A 240 10.41 0.98 12.27
N ARG A 241 10.19 -0.34 12.42
CA ARG A 241 9.97 -1.24 11.28
C ARG A 241 8.70 -0.88 10.52
N LEU A 242 7.61 -0.57 11.23
CA LEU A 242 6.39 -0.08 10.61
C LEU A 242 6.61 1.25 9.89
N ALA A 243 7.36 2.20 10.48
CA ALA A 243 7.70 3.47 9.83
C ALA A 243 8.55 3.28 8.58
N SER A 244 9.46 2.31 8.58
CA SER A 244 10.22 1.91 7.40
C SER A 244 9.31 1.33 6.32
N TYR A 245 8.36 0.48 6.69
CA TYR A 245 7.37 -0.09 5.77
C TYR A 245 6.49 0.98 5.11
N PHE A 246 6.08 2.02 5.86
CA PHE A 246 5.39 3.19 5.30
C PHE A 246 6.30 4.08 4.46
N GLY A 247 7.61 3.91 4.51
CA GLY A 247 8.57 4.70 3.76
C GLY A 247 8.74 6.13 4.25
N ILE A 248 8.51 6.38 5.56
CA ILE A 248 8.64 7.69 6.21
C ILE A 248 9.92 7.85 7.02
N VAL A 249 10.85 6.93 6.86
CA VAL A 249 12.20 7.05 7.43
C VAL A 249 13.16 7.72 6.46
N PRO A 250 14.11 8.54 6.92
CA PRO A 250 15.10 9.16 6.06
C PRO A 250 16.05 8.11 5.47
N ARG A 251 16.59 8.40 4.29
CA ARG A 251 17.73 7.65 3.77
C ARG A 251 18.96 8.02 4.60
N VAL A 252 19.66 7.02 5.07
CA VAL A 252 20.95 7.19 5.72
C VAL A 252 22.01 6.63 4.79
N SER A 253 23.05 7.40 4.50
CA SER A 253 24.22 6.97 3.76
C SER A 253 25.43 7.38 4.57
N ASN A 254 26.01 6.42 5.26
CA ASN A 254 27.24 6.61 6.01
C ASN A 254 28.39 6.05 5.18
N SER A 255 29.32 6.90 4.82
CA SER A 255 30.59 6.51 4.24
C SER A 255 31.71 7.16 5.06
N ASN A 256 32.52 6.33 5.71
CA ASN A 256 33.61 6.74 6.60
C ASN A 256 33.15 7.78 7.64
N GLU A 257 33.66 9.00 7.60
CA GLU A 257 33.41 10.02 8.63
C GLU A 257 32.19 10.91 8.35
N THR A 258 31.42 10.66 7.27
CA THR A 258 30.32 11.55 6.88
C THR A 258 28.96 10.86 7.01
N GLU A 259 28.15 11.27 8.00
CA GLU A 259 26.74 10.91 8.10
C GLU A 259 25.88 11.85 7.23
N ARG A 260 25.28 11.31 6.17
CA ARG A 260 24.34 12.05 5.32
C ARG A 260 22.92 11.55 5.51
N SER A 261 22.06 12.39 6.12
CA SER A 261 20.64 12.16 6.22
C SER A 261 19.92 12.82 5.04
N GLY A 262 19.30 12.03 4.19
CA GLY A 262 18.55 12.47 3.00
C GLY A 262 17.05 12.60 3.24
N CYS A 263 16.29 12.81 2.16
CA CYS A 263 14.83 12.75 2.17
C CYS A 263 14.33 11.34 2.55
N ILE A 264 13.05 11.24 2.93
CA ILE A 264 12.40 9.93 3.16
C ILE A 264 12.50 9.05 1.92
N HIS A 265 12.68 7.73 2.13
CA HIS A 265 12.94 6.82 0.99
C HIS A 265 11.72 6.49 0.12
N LYS A 266 10.49 6.75 0.60
CA LYS A 266 9.21 6.60 -0.13
C LYS A 266 8.95 5.21 -0.74
N ARG A 267 9.63 4.15 -0.30
CA ARG A 267 9.49 2.78 -0.85
C ARG A 267 8.15 2.12 -0.51
N GLY A 268 7.49 2.55 0.55
CA GLY A 268 6.18 2.03 0.94
C GLY A 268 5.02 2.58 0.07
N THR A 269 3.81 2.13 0.35
CA THR A 269 2.61 2.54 -0.39
C THR A 269 2.34 4.04 -0.27
N LYS A 270 2.12 4.71 -1.42
CA LYS A 270 1.78 6.14 -1.45
C LYS A 270 0.44 6.41 -0.75
N LEU A 271 -0.55 5.53 -0.96
CA LEU A 271 -1.88 5.66 -0.36
C LEU A 271 -1.80 5.65 1.17
N GLY A 272 -1.11 4.66 1.75
CA GLY A 272 -0.91 4.58 3.21
C GLY A 272 -0.20 5.80 3.78
N ARG A 273 0.88 6.28 3.12
CA ARG A 273 1.55 7.52 3.56
C ARG A 273 0.65 8.74 3.52
N THR A 274 -0.14 8.89 2.45
CA THR A 274 -1.07 10.02 2.31
C THR A 274 -2.13 9.98 3.40
N ALA A 275 -2.75 8.82 3.63
CA ALA A 275 -3.73 8.62 4.69
C ALA A 275 -3.13 8.94 6.07
N LEU A 276 -1.95 8.40 6.37
CA LEU A 276 -1.24 8.64 7.63
C LEU A 276 -0.92 10.13 7.86
N VAL A 277 -0.37 10.81 6.85
CA VAL A 277 0.01 12.22 6.97
C VAL A 277 -1.21 13.11 7.17
N GLN A 278 -2.28 12.88 6.41
CA GLN A 278 -3.53 13.63 6.56
C GLN A 278 -4.16 13.41 7.94
N SER A 279 -4.24 12.16 8.40
CA SER A 279 -4.75 11.85 9.74
C SER A 279 -3.92 12.47 10.85
N ALA A 280 -2.59 12.45 10.72
CA ALA A 280 -1.70 13.05 11.72
C ALA A 280 -1.89 14.56 11.84
N LEU A 281 -2.08 15.26 10.72
CA LEU A 281 -2.36 16.70 10.70
C LEU A 281 -3.71 17.01 11.34
N ILE A 282 -4.75 16.21 11.04
CA ILE A 282 -6.07 16.37 11.67
C ILE A 282 -5.97 16.07 13.17
N ALA A 283 -5.32 14.97 13.57
CA ALA A 283 -5.14 14.59 14.96
C ALA A 283 -4.41 15.68 15.78
N ALA A 284 -3.45 16.38 15.18
CA ALA A 284 -2.75 17.49 15.82
C ALA A 284 -3.66 18.70 16.13
N ASN A 285 -4.78 18.86 15.39
CA ASN A 285 -5.76 19.92 15.71
C ASN A 285 -6.58 19.59 16.97
N TYR A 286 -6.70 18.32 17.32
CA TYR A 286 -7.46 17.86 18.48
C TYR A 286 -6.56 17.56 19.71
N SER A 287 -5.31 17.15 19.48
CA SER A 287 -4.38 16.77 20.57
C SER A 287 -3.35 17.87 20.84
N PRO A 288 -3.41 18.54 22.01
CA PRO A 288 -2.41 19.53 22.41
C PRO A 288 -0.98 18.98 22.42
N TYR A 289 -0.81 17.70 22.74
CA TYR A 289 0.46 17.00 22.72
C TYR A 289 1.06 16.90 21.31
N LEU A 290 0.27 16.47 20.33
CA LEU A 290 0.71 16.36 18.93
C LEU A 290 0.94 17.73 18.32
N LYS A 291 0.09 18.70 18.62
CA LYS A 291 0.22 20.09 18.16
C LYS A 291 1.52 20.72 18.65
N ARG A 292 1.81 20.61 19.96
CA ARG A 292 3.05 21.13 20.55
C ARG A 292 4.28 20.49 19.92
N PHE A 293 4.28 19.18 19.73
CA PHE A 293 5.37 18.48 19.06
C PHE A 293 5.57 18.99 17.62
N TYR A 294 4.49 19.14 16.87
CA TYR A 294 4.55 19.64 15.49
C TYR A 294 5.16 21.04 15.43
N GLU A 295 4.67 21.98 16.24
CA GLU A 295 5.18 23.37 16.26
C GLU A 295 6.65 23.46 16.71
N GLN A 296 7.07 22.67 17.68
CA GLN A 296 8.47 22.61 18.11
C GLN A 296 9.39 22.13 16.98
N VAL A 297 9.00 21.10 16.22
CA VAL A 297 9.80 20.60 15.10
C VAL A 297 9.77 21.60 13.93
N LYS A 298 8.61 22.22 13.67
CA LYS A 298 8.42 23.20 12.61
C LYS A 298 9.31 24.42 12.80
N ALA A 299 9.39 24.94 14.02
CA ALA A 299 10.25 26.06 14.36
C ALA A 299 11.74 25.77 14.10
N ARG A 300 12.19 24.53 14.35
CA ARG A 300 13.62 24.14 14.18
C ARG A 300 13.99 23.66 12.80
N ARG A 301 13.09 22.99 12.07
CA ARG A 301 13.41 22.22 10.85
C ARG A 301 12.50 22.51 9.66
N GLY A 302 11.54 23.44 9.82
CA GLY A 302 10.58 23.81 8.80
C GLY A 302 9.39 22.82 8.67
N ALA A 303 8.31 23.27 8.01
CA ALA A 303 7.04 22.59 7.95
C ALA A 303 7.12 21.17 7.31
N GLY A 304 7.87 21.01 6.21
CA GLY A 304 7.97 19.74 5.52
C GLY A 304 8.55 18.60 6.38
N LYS A 305 9.62 18.89 7.15
CA LYS A 305 10.22 17.93 8.07
C LYS A 305 9.32 17.70 9.30
N ALA A 306 8.64 18.75 9.78
CA ALA A 306 7.71 18.67 10.91
C ALA A 306 6.51 17.76 10.62
N ILE A 307 5.93 17.84 9.42
CA ILE A 307 4.82 16.97 8.98
C ILE A 307 5.23 15.49 9.02
N ILE A 308 6.40 15.16 8.50
CA ILE A 308 6.88 13.77 8.49
C ILE A 308 7.22 13.28 9.92
N ALA A 309 7.82 14.13 10.74
CA ALA A 309 8.08 13.81 12.13
C ALA A 309 6.78 13.56 12.92
N LEU A 310 5.76 14.42 12.71
CA LEU A 310 4.41 14.24 13.27
C LEU A 310 3.79 12.91 12.81
N ALA A 311 3.82 12.63 11.50
CA ALA A 311 3.28 11.40 10.94
C ALA A 311 3.98 10.16 11.54
N ARG A 312 5.29 10.20 11.75
CA ARG A 312 6.05 9.10 12.38
C ARG A 312 5.64 8.93 13.86
N LYS A 313 5.50 10.02 14.61
CA LYS A 313 5.03 9.98 16.00
C LYS A 313 3.61 9.45 16.11
N PHE A 314 2.73 9.88 15.21
CA PHE A 314 1.35 9.41 15.12
C PHE A 314 1.26 7.92 14.72
N LEU A 315 2.13 7.45 13.83
CA LEU A 315 2.22 6.04 13.49
C LEU A 315 2.64 5.18 14.69
N GLY A 316 3.49 5.69 15.60
CA GLY A 316 3.80 5.02 16.87
C GLY A 316 2.57 4.87 17.77
N ILE A 317 1.68 5.88 17.79
CA ILE A 317 0.40 5.76 18.52
C ILE A 317 -0.47 4.68 17.86
N ILE A 318 -0.63 4.70 16.55
CA ILE A 318 -1.36 3.68 15.78
C ILE A 318 -0.82 2.28 16.08
N TYR A 319 0.50 2.10 16.03
CA TYR A 319 1.16 0.82 16.32
C TYR A 319 0.77 0.29 17.71
N ARG A 320 0.88 1.13 18.73
CA ARG A 320 0.55 0.77 20.13
C ARG A 320 -0.94 0.52 20.30
N THR A 321 -1.79 1.31 19.66
CA THR A 321 -3.26 1.11 19.65
C THR A 321 -3.61 -0.27 19.13
N LEU A 322 -3.03 -0.68 18.00
CA LEU A 322 -3.27 -2.00 17.43
C LEU A 322 -2.65 -3.13 18.29
N LYS A 323 -1.41 -2.94 18.76
CA LYS A 323 -0.69 -3.93 19.58
C LYS A 323 -1.39 -4.24 20.89
N ASN A 324 -1.89 -3.20 21.55
CA ASN A 324 -2.51 -3.28 22.89
C ASN A 324 -4.04 -3.28 22.83
N LYS A 325 -4.62 -3.29 21.61
CA LYS A 325 -6.07 -3.25 21.38
C LYS A 325 -6.76 -2.07 22.07
N TRP A 326 -6.09 -0.92 22.12
CA TRP A 326 -6.63 0.27 22.78
C TRP A 326 -7.83 0.83 22.01
N VAL A 327 -8.83 1.28 22.79
CA VAL A 327 -9.94 2.10 22.30
C VAL A 327 -9.95 3.39 23.13
N PHE A 328 -9.89 4.55 22.48
CA PHE A 328 -9.90 5.83 23.18
C PHE A 328 -11.33 6.28 23.45
N GLU A 329 -11.63 6.58 24.69
CA GLU A 329 -12.81 7.34 25.09
C GLU A 329 -12.56 8.83 24.85
N ASP A 330 -11.40 9.32 25.28
CA ASP A 330 -10.93 10.69 25.02
C ASP A 330 -9.51 10.69 24.49
N PHE A 331 -9.36 10.71 23.17
CA PHE A 331 -8.06 10.73 22.51
C PHE A 331 -7.23 11.98 22.82
N PRO A 332 -7.77 13.22 22.83
CA PRO A 332 -7.04 14.42 23.22
C PRO A 332 -6.34 14.33 24.56
N ASN A 333 -7.00 13.75 25.55
CA ASN A 333 -6.49 13.59 26.91
C ASN A 333 -5.86 12.22 27.17
N PHE A 334 -5.82 11.36 26.14
CA PHE A 334 -5.27 10.00 26.19
C PHE A 334 -5.99 9.09 27.19
N VAL A 335 -7.31 9.25 27.33
CA VAL A 335 -8.14 8.39 28.16
C VAL A 335 -8.61 7.19 27.33
N LEU A 336 -8.33 6.00 27.84
CA LEU A 336 -8.75 4.73 27.22
C LEU A 336 -10.12 4.33 27.78
N ALA A 337 -10.96 3.74 26.92
CA ALA A 337 -12.16 3.08 27.38
C ALA A 337 -11.81 1.87 28.25
N GLU A 338 -12.64 1.60 29.27
CA GLU A 338 -12.48 0.39 30.07
C GLU A 338 -12.56 -0.85 29.19
N ALA A 339 -11.70 -1.82 29.45
CA ALA A 339 -11.73 -3.08 28.74
C ALA A 339 -13.03 -3.81 29.11
N SER A 340 -13.95 -3.96 28.14
CA SER A 340 -15.20 -4.70 28.29
C SER A 340 -14.95 -6.21 28.19
#